data_35606c888878be4d838613add3153c6a
#
_entry.id   35606c888878be4d838613add3153c6a
#
_cell.length_a   1.000
_cell.length_b   1.000
_cell.length_c   1.000
_cell.angle_alpha   90.00
_cell.angle_beta   90.00
_cell.angle_gamma   90.00
#
_symmetry.space_group_name_H-M   'P 1'
#
loop_
_entity.id
_entity.type
_entity.pdbx_description
1 polymer ?
#
loop_
_entity_poly.entity_id
_entity_poly.type
_entity_poly.pdbx_seq_one_letter_code
_entity_poly.pdbx_strand_id
1 'polypeptide(L)'
;MHVVDYGLKSCISTGESNQEKIERCTQIIEEYNGLKIDREGFNYSRFVSHMYYLLDRIANNTEVKTKNQKIFDQLVKEYPKTYDCAKKACRALEINPNDEELMYLILHINRLSSREEKQ
;
A
#
# COMPACT_ATOMS: atom_id res chain seq x y z
N MET A 1 5.92 -28.58 1.34
CA MET A 1 5.37 -28.70 0.89
C MET A 1 4.73 -28.33 1.05
N HIS A 2 5.13 -27.90 1.27
CA HIS A 2 4.56 -27.67 0.90
C HIS A 2 3.99 -27.25 0.88
N VAL A 3 4.48 -27.20 1.18
CA VAL A 3 3.89 -27.02 0.70
C VAL A 3 3.32 -26.60 0.61
N VAL A 4 3.59 -26.48 0.84
CA VAL A 4 3.00 -26.30 0.30
C VAL A 4 2.41 -25.87 0.23
N ASP A 5 2.66 -25.68 0.39
CA ASP A 5 2.12 -25.54 -0.10
C ASP A 5 1.45 -25.04 -0.14
N TYR A 6 1.77 -24.88 0.01
CA TYR A 6 1.17 -24.59 -0.48
C TYR A 6 0.69 -23.99 -0.83
N GLY A 7 0.99 -24.02 -0.70
CA GLY A 7 0.77 -23.78 -1.30
C GLY A 7 0.77 -23.22 -1.64
N LEU A 8 1.07 -23.05 -1.78
CA LEU A 8 1.13 -22.87 -2.34
C LEU A 8 0.88 -22.35 -2.76
N LYS A 9 0.97 -22.16 -2.89
CA LYS A 9 0.86 -21.84 -3.45
C LYS A 9 0.69 -21.20 -3.94
N SER A 10 0.80 -20.87 -4.19
CA SER A 10 0.66 -20.40 -4.79
C SER A 10 0.88 -19.89 -5.27
N CYS A 11 1.12 -19.86 -5.52
CA CYS A 11 1.33 -19.53 -6.02
C CYS A 11 1.63 -19.19 -6.49
N ILE A 12 1.54 -19.15 -6.51
CA ILE A 12 2.11 -18.97 -7.23
C ILE A 12 2.52 -18.09 -7.57
N SER A 13 1.97 -17.90 -8.16
CA SER A 13 2.61 -16.90 -8.89
C SER A 13 3.94 -16.58 -8.25
N THR A 14 4.16 -15.43 -7.72
CA THR A 14 5.45 -15.12 -7.11
C THR A 14 5.69 -15.86 -5.81
N GLY A 15 4.63 -16.38 -5.21
CA GLY A 15 4.74 -17.02 -3.92
C GLY A 15 4.91 -16.06 -2.77
N GLU A 16 4.89 -14.76 -3.05
CA GLU A 16 5.08 -13.75 -2.02
C GLU A 16 3.82 -13.59 -1.18
N SER A 17 3.97 -13.65 0.14
CA SER A 17 2.84 -13.48 1.05
C SER A 17 2.42 -12.00 1.11
N ASN A 18 1.23 -11.77 1.64
CA ASN A 18 0.78 -10.39 1.84
C ASN A 18 1.69 -9.65 2.81
N GLN A 19 2.20 -10.33 3.82
CA GLN A 19 3.13 -9.71 4.75
C GLN A 19 4.39 -9.25 4.04
N GLU A 20 4.92 -10.07 3.17
CA GLU A 20 6.11 -9.71 2.39
C GLU A 20 5.83 -8.55 1.44
N LYS A 21 4.66 -8.55 0.83
CA LYS A 21 4.27 -7.46 -0.05
C LYS A 21 4.18 -6.15 0.71
N ILE A 22 3.62 -6.18 1.90
CA ILE A 22 3.47 -4.98 2.72
C ILE A 22 4.84 -4.48 3.16
N GLU A 23 5.74 -5.38 3.53
CA GLU A 23 7.09 -4.98 3.90
C GLU A 23 7.81 -4.35 2.72
N ARG A 24 7.63 -4.90 1.53
CA ARG A 24 8.25 -4.33 0.34
C ARG A 24 7.67 -2.96 0.02
N CYS A 25 6.38 -2.79 0.18
CA CYS A 25 5.74 -1.49 0.02
C CYS A 25 6.33 -0.48 1.01
N THR A 26 6.51 -0.90 2.24
CA THR A 26 7.08 -0.04 3.29
C THR A 26 8.48 0.41 2.91
N GLN A 27 9.30 -0.51 2.40
CA GLN A 27 10.65 -0.17 1.98
C GLN A 27 10.67 0.84 0.83
N ILE A 28 9.74 0.69 -0.10
CA ILE A 28 9.61 1.64 -1.20
C ILE A 28 9.28 3.03 -0.68
N ILE A 29 8.36 3.11 0.27
CA ILE A 29 8.00 4.38 0.88
C ILE A 29 9.19 5.00 1.58
N GLU A 30 9.96 4.19 2.31
CA GLU A 30 11.15 4.68 2.98
C GLU A 30 12.18 5.22 2.00
N GLU A 31 12.44 4.47 0.94
CA GLU A 31 13.41 4.88 -0.05
C GLU A 31 12.98 6.13 -0.80
N TYR A 32 11.72 6.19 -1.17
CA TYR A 32 11.20 7.31 -1.93
C TYR A 32 11.29 8.60 -1.12
N ASN A 33 11.03 8.53 0.18
CA ASN A 33 10.98 9.71 1.04
C ASN A 33 12.26 9.95 1.83
N GLY A 34 13.22 9.03 1.75
CA GLY A 34 14.48 9.18 2.45
C GLY A 34 14.33 9.15 3.96
N LEU A 35 13.48 8.28 4.47
CA LEU A 35 13.23 8.18 5.91
C LEU A 35 13.07 6.73 6.34
N LYS A 36 13.03 6.53 7.66
CA LYS A 36 12.82 5.24 8.27
C LYS A 36 11.46 5.24 8.97
N ILE A 37 10.65 4.22 8.70
CA ILE A 37 9.34 4.11 9.31
C ILE A 37 9.43 3.26 10.57
N ASP A 38 8.83 3.75 11.66
CA ASP A 38 8.77 3.02 12.93
C ASP A 38 7.74 1.90 12.80
N ARG A 39 8.23 0.64 12.65
CA ARG A 39 7.35 -0.51 12.48
C ARG A 39 6.52 -0.82 13.72
N GLU A 40 6.83 -0.22 14.85
CA GLU A 40 6.06 -0.42 16.07
C GLU A 40 5.12 0.73 16.37
N GLY A 41 5.08 1.71 15.48
CA GLY A 41 4.25 2.89 15.67
C GLY A 41 2.79 2.63 15.34
N PHE A 42 1.93 3.47 15.91
CA PHE A 42 0.49 3.37 15.71
C PHE A 42 0.10 3.58 14.25
N ASN A 43 0.71 4.58 13.60
CA ASN A 43 0.39 4.86 12.19
C ASN A 43 0.78 3.72 11.28
N TYR A 44 1.89 3.06 11.58
CA TYR A 44 2.30 1.91 10.80
C TYR A 44 1.31 0.75 10.95
N SER A 45 0.86 0.51 12.17
CA SER A 45 -0.13 -0.54 12.43
C SER A 45 -1.40 -0.31 11.60
N ARG A 46 -1.85 0.94 11.52
CA ARG A 46 -3.03 1.27 10.72
C ARG A 46 -2.77 1.09 9.24
N PHE A 47 -1.58 1.47 8.79
CA PHE A 47 -1.18 1.28 7.41
C PHE A 47 -1.18 -0.21 7.05
N VAL A 48 -0.61 -1.04 7.91
CA VAL A 48 -0.55 -2.48 7.66
C VAL A 48 -1.96 -3.06 7.54
N SER A 49 -2.84 -2.68 8.46
CA SER A 49 -4.23 -3.15 8.42
C SER A 49 -4.91 -2.75 7.11
N HIS A 50 -4.71 -1.51 6.69
CA HIS A 50 -5.29 -1.02 5.44
C HIS A 50 -4.76 -1.84 4.25
N MET A 51 -3.46 -2.13 4.24
CA MET A 51 -2.86 -2.87 3.14
C MET A 51 -3.37 -4.31 3.07
N TYR A 52 -3.58 -4.95 4.22
CA TYR A 52 -4.15 -6.30 4.21
C TYR A 52 -5.55 -6.28 3.59
N TYR A 53 -6.38 -5.32 3.97
CA TYR A 53 -7.73 -5.22 3.41
C TYR A 53 -7.69 -4.88 1.94
N LEU A 54 -6.78 -3.99 1.54
CA LEU A 54 -6.64 -3.62 0.13
C LEU A 54 -6.26 -4.83 -0.72
N LEU A 55 -5.25 -5.57 -0.29
CA LEU A 55 -4.79 -6.74 -1.03
C LEU A 55 -5.89 -7.81 -1.10
N ASP A 56 -6.65 -7.97 -0.02
CA ASP A 56 -7.75 -8.91 0.01
C ASP A 56 -8.85 -8.50 -0.96
N ARG A 57 -9.22 -7.22 -0.97
CA ARG A 57 -10.26 -6.75 -1.87
C ARG A 57 -9.86 -6.89 -3.33
N ILE A 58 -8.60 -6.61 -3.63
CA ILE A 58 -8.10 -6.77 -5.00
C ILE A 58 -8.16 -8.24 -5.41
N ALA A 59 -7.72 -9.14 -4.53
CA ALA A 59 -7.71 -10.57 -4.83
C ALA A 59 -9.12 -11.12 -5.07
N ASN A 60 -10.12 -10.55 -4.39
CA ASN A 60 -11.49 -11.02 -4.47
C ASN A 60 -12.37 -10.17 -5.39
N ASN A 61 -11.79 -9.17 -6.06
CA ASN A 61 -12.53 -8.26 -6.93
C ASN A 61 -13.66 -7.55 -6.19
N THR A 62 -13.40 -7.15 -4.94
CA THR A 62 -14.39 -6.48 -4.11
C THR A 62 -13.95 -5.08 -3.72
N GLU A 63 -13.18 -4.41 -4.58
CA GLU A 63 -12.73 -3.06 -4.30
C GLU A 63 -13.91 -2.11 -4.13
N VAL A 64 -13.72 -1.15 -3.23
CA VAL A 64 -14.70 -0.09 -3.02
C VAL A 64 -14.79 0.77 -4.27
N LYS A 65 -16.00 1.06 -4.72
CA LYS A 65 -16.18 1.85 -5.93
C LYS A 65 -15.81 3.31 -5.68
N THR A 66 -15.26 3.94 -6.70
CA THR A 66 -14.91 5.36 -6.62
C THR A 66 -16.17 6.20 -6.49
N LYS A 67 -16.26 6.98 -5.41
CA LYS A 67 -17.44 7.80 -5.14
C LYS A 67 -17.16 9.29 -5.28
N ASN A 68 -15.92 9.70 -5.03
CA ASN A 68 -15.56 11.12 -5.00
C ASN A 68 -14.33 11.38 -5.85
N GLN A 69 -14.55 11.39 -7.16
CA GLN A 69 -13.46 11.64 -8.10
C GLN A 69 -12.81 12.99 -7.85
N LYS A 70 -13.60 14.00 -7.49
CA LYS A 70 -13.07 15.31 -7.24
C LYS A 70 -12.08 15.34 -6.07
N ILE A 71 -12.38 14.58 -5.03
CA ILE A 71 -11.49 14.51 -3.87
C ILE A 71 -10.18 13.85 -4.27
N PHE A 72 -10.26 12.79 -5.05
CA PHE A 72 -9.06 12.12 -5.54
C PHE A 72 -8.21 13.08 -6.38
N ASP A 73 -8.85 13.77 -7.33
CA ASP A 73 -8.13 14.70 -8.21
C ASP A 73 -7.46 15.80 -7.42
N GLN A 74 -8.14 16.32 -6.41
CA GLN A 74 -7.57 17.36 -5.56
C GLN A 74 -6.38 16.84 -4.76
N LEU A 75 -6.51 15.63 -4.23
CA LEU A 75 -5.46 15.00 -3.45
C LEU A 75 -4.19 14.80 -4.28
N VAL A 76 -4.37 14.38 -5.54
CA VAL A 76 -3.24 14.18 -6.43
C VAL A 76 -2.53 15.50 -6.70
N LYS A 77 -3.29 16.58 -6.84
CA LYS A 77 -2.71 17.90 -7.06
C LYS A 77 -1.95 18.41 -5.84
N GLU A 78 -2.47 18.13 -4.65
CA GLU A 78 -1.85 18.59 -3.41
C GLU A 78 -0.62 17.76 -3.05
N TYR A 79 -0.65 16.47 -3.37
CA TYR A 79 0.42 15.55 -2.97
C TYR A 79 0.94 14.75 -4.16
N PRO A 80 1.48 15.44 -5.17
CA PRO A 80 1.93 14.73 -6.38
C PRO A 80 3.05 13.73 -6.10
N LYS A 81 3.92 14.02 -5.13
CA LYS A 81 5.01 13.10 -4.80
C LYS A 81 4.48 11.86 -4.10
N THR A 82 3.51 12.03 -3.20
CA THR A 82 2.90 10.89 -2.53
C THR A 82 2.15 10.03 -3.53
N TYR A 83 1.46 10.65 -4.46
CA TYR A 83 0.78 9.93 -5.52
C TYR A 83 1.78 9.11 -6.33
N ASP A 84 2.90 9.71 -6.71
CA ASP A 84 3.94 9.01 -7.46
C ASP A 84 4.51 7.85 -6.66
N CYS A 85 4.75 8.06 -5.37
CA CYS A 85 5.23 7.01 -4.47
C CYS A 85 4.24 5.85 -4.41
N ALA A 86 2.95 6.16 -4.26
CA ALA A 86 1.91 5.13 -4.22
C ALA A 86 1.87 4.34 -5.52
N LYS A 87 2.00 5.03 -6.65
CA LYS A 87 2.00 4.34 -7.94
C LYS A 87 3.21 3.42 -8.09
N LYS A 88 4.38 3.86 -7.62
CA LYS A 88 5.57 3.02 -7.67
C LYS A 88 5.40 1.77 -6.81
N ALA A 89 4.83 1.93 -5.61
CA ALA A 89 4.59 0.79 -4.73
C ALA A 89 3.62 -0.19 -5.38
N CYS A 90 2.55 0.32 -5.97
CA CYS A 90 1.56 -0.54 -6.62
C CYS A 90 2.16 -1.31 -7.78
N ARG A 91 3.01 -0.65 -8.57
CA ARG A 91 3.68 -1.34 -9.68
C ARG A 91 4.60 -2.45 -9.17
N ALA A 92 5.33 -2.17 -8.10
CA ALA A 92 6.23 -3.17 -7.52
C ALA A 92 5.48 -4.38 -6.99
N LEU A 93 4.28 -4.17 -6.45
CA LEU A 93 3.45 -5.25 -5.95
C LEU A 93 2.57 -5.87 -7.04
N GLU A 94 2.63 -5.31 -8.24
CA GLU A 94 1.84 -5.77 -9.39
C GLU A 94 0.35 -5.72 -9.09
N ILE A 95 -0.08 -4.64 -8.47
CA ILE A 95 -1.50 -4.40 -8.20
C ILE A 95 -1.93 -3.11 -8.88
N ASN A 96 -3.22 -3.01 -9.16
CA ASN A 96 -3.77 -1.85 -9.86
C ASN A 96 -5.07 -1.41 -9.19
N PRO A 97 -4.96 -0.82 -7.98
CA PRO A 97 -6.17 -0.41 -7.25
C PRO A 97 -6.88 0.73 -7.97
N ASN A 98 -8.19 0.83 -7.75
CA ASN A 98 -8.94 1.92 -8.32
C ASN A 98 -8.65 3.21 -7.56
N ASP A 99 -9.23 4.33 -8.02
CA ASP A 99 -8.92 5.63 -7.46
C ASP A 99 -9.34 5.76 -6.01
N GLU A 100 -10.44 5.13 -5.62
CA GLU A 100 -10.89 5.18 -4.22
C GLU A 100 -9.88 4.52 -3.30
N GLU A 101 -9.42 3.33 -3.67
CA GLU A 101 -8.42 2.61 -2.87
C GLU A 101 -7.09 3.36 -2.87
N LEU A 102 -6.72 3.91 -4.01
CA LEU A 102 -5.47 4.66 -4.13
C LEU A 102 -5.50 5.91 -3.28
N MET A 103 -6.65 6.56 -3.18
CA MET A 103 -6.83 7.73 -2.33
C MET A 103 -6.49 7.42 -0.88
N TYR A 104 -7.02 6.31 -0.37
CA TYR A 104 -6.73 5.91 1.00
C TYR A 104 -5.26 5.58 1.19
N LEU A 105 -4.64 4.95 0.19
CA LEU A 105 -3.21 4.65 0.27
C LEU A 105 -2.39 5.94 0.36
N ILE A 106 -2.74 6.94 -0.44
CA ILE A 106 -2.05 8.23 -0.41
C ILE A 106 -2.16 8.85 0.98
N LEU A 107 -3.34 8.81 1.57
CA LEU A 107 -3.55 9.37 2.91
C LEU A 107 -2.70 8.65 3.96
N HIS A 108 -2.62 7.32 3.86
CA HIS A 108 -1.80 6.55 4.79
C HIS A 108 -0.31 6.85 4.62
N ILE A 109 0.16 6.97 3.38
CA ILE A 109 1.57 7.29 3.14
C ILE A 109 1.90 8.67 3.69
N ASN A 110 1.02 9.64 3.46
CA ASN A 110 1.22 10.99 4.00
C ASN A 110 1.33 10.97 5.52
N ARG A 111 0.47 10.19 6.16
CA ARG A 111 0.50 10.10 7.63
C ARG A 111 1.80 9.50 8.13
N LEU A 112 2.27 8.45 7.46
CA LEU A 112 3.55 7.83 7.82
C LEU A 112 4.70 8.81 7.64
N SER A 113 4.76 9.46 6.49
CA SER A 113 5.87 10.37 6.17
C SER A 113 5.88 11.57 7.11
N SER A 114 4.73 12.16 7.35
CA SER A 114 4.60 13.32 8.20
C SER A 114 5.00 12.99 9.64
N ARG A 115 4.57 11.83 10.11
CA ARG A 115 4.86 11.39 11.47
C ARG A 115 6.35 11.21 11.68
N GLU A 116 7.02 10.57 10.71
CA GLU A 116 8.44 10.30 10.82
C GLU A 116 9.27 11.57 10.71
N GLU A 117 8.82 12.51 9.91
CA GLU A 117 9.52 13.78 9.78
C GLU A 117 9.56 14.56 11.09
N LYS A 118 8.59 14.35 11.93
CA LYS A 118 8.52 15.04 13.23
C LYS A 118 9.41 14.42 14.28
N GLN A 119 9.91 13.24 14.01
CA GLN A 119 10.82 12.56 14.92
C GLN A 119 12.23 13.08 14.71
#